data_ac589645f5a54a11d33156ae32e3b620
#
_entry.id   ac589645f5a54a11d33156ae32e3b620
#
_cell.length_a   1.000
_cell.length_b   1.000
_cell.length_c   1.000
_cell.angle_alpha   90.00
_cell.angle_beta   90.00
_cell.angle_gamma   90.00
#
_symmetry.space_group_name_H-M   'P 1'
#
loop_
_entity.id
_entity.type
_entity.pdbx_description
1 polymer ?
#
loop_
_entity_poly.entity_id
_entity_poly.type
_entity_poly.pdbx_seq_one_letter_code
_entity_poly.pdbx_strand_id
1 'polypeptide(L)'
;MIKSPPSSPRPRRTFLAQTLGLTALAATGVNALAQAKPTIKIGFVDGWSDSVATTHLAASIIRSKLGYPVELVPLAAGIMWQGVARGDLDMTLSAWLPVTHEAYLTNFKDKVQIIGANYPGAKIGLIVPDYVKATSLADLNNFRADFDNRIVGIDAGAGVMKKTEEAIKAYGLEMRLLPSSGPAMAAELDRAYRANKAIAVTGWIPHWMFAKYKLRFLADPKNIYGAEEHVDSVINPGLNAKAPAVVAFLKKFSWKPEEIGAVMLAVEGGSKPAAAAEKWMADNTARVSEWTS
;
A
#
# COMPACT_ATOMS: atom_id res chain seq x y z
N MET A 1 -19.46 -88.53 -31.41
CA MET A 1 -20.44 -88.92 -32.45
C MET A 1 -21.23 -87.72 -32.84
N ILE A 2 -21.15 -87.41 -34.02
CA ILE A 2 -22.10 -87.10 -35.11
C ILE A 2 -22.15 -85.62 -35.40
N LYS A 3 -21.52 -85.30 -36.45
CA LYS A 3 -21.85 -84.84 -37.82
C LYS A 3 -22.33 -83.37 -37.95
N SER A 4 -21.50 -82.65 -38.65
CA SER A 4 -21.90 -81.55 -39.52
C SER A 4 -22.62 -82.12 -40.76
N PRO A 5 -23.43 -81.41 -41.47
CA PRO A 5 -23.14 -80.62 -42.66
C PRO A 5 -24.22 -79.54 -43.00
N PRO A 6 -24.29 -79.04 -44.22
CA PRO A 6 -23.32 -78.39 -45.09
C PRO A 6 -23.75 -76.96 -45.55
N SER A 7 -22.84 -76.31 -46.22
CA SER A 7 -22.94 -75.07 -46.97
C SER A 7 -23.92 -75.05 -48.14
N SER A 8 -24.42 -73.84 -48.46
CA SER A 8 -24.71 -73.44 -49.87
C SER A 8 -24.99 -71.90 -49.95
N PRO A 9 -25.12 -71.31 -51.16
CA PRO A 9 -24.22 -70.24 -51.51
C PRO A 9 -24.94 -68.90 -51.78
N ARG A 10 -24.10 -67.85 -51.91
CA ARG A 10 -24.42 -66.44 -52.20
C ARG A 10 -25.28 -66.24 -53.48
N PRO A 11 -25.94 -65.04 -53.56
CA PRO A 11 -25.62 -64.21 -54.72
C PRO A 11 -25.18 -62.78 -54.35
N ARG A 12 -24.19 -62.34 -55.12
CA ARG A 12 -23.73 -60.98 -55.22
C ARG A 12 -24.85 -60.09 -55.80
N ARG A 13 -25.09 -58.95 -55.11
CA ARG A 13 -25.74 -57.79 -55.76
C ARG A 13 -24.88 -56.57 -55.52
N THR A 14 -24.33 -56.10 -56.61
CA THR A 14 -23.66 -54.82 -56.79
C THR A 14 -24.66 -53.69 -56.60
N PHE A 15 -24.37 -52.74 -55.72
CA PHE A 15 -25.05 -51.48 -55.76
C PHE A 15 -24.02 -50.38 -55.83
N LEU A 16 -24.17 -49.53 -56.83
CA LEU A 16 -23.38 -48.34 -57.08
C LEU A 16 -23.50 -47.38 -55.89
N ALA A 17 -22.36 -46.90 -55.43
CA ALA A 17 -22.24 -45.79 -54.46
C ALA A 17 -22.38 -44.47 -55.20
N GLN A 18 -23.38 -43.69 -54.85
CA GLN A 18 -23.40 -42.25 -55.11
C GLN A 18 -22.73 -41.56 -53.96
N THR A 19 -21.57 -40.99 -54.21
CA THR A 19 -20.84 -40.08 -53.29
C THR A 19 -21.51 -38.75 -53.32
N LEU A 20 -22.30 -38.43 -52.27
CA LEU A 20 -22.62 -37.06 -51.90
C LEU A 20 -21.56 -36.58 -50.89
N GLY A 21 -20.71 -35.67 -51.33
CA GLY A 21 -19.76 -34.98 -50.47
C GLY A 21 -20.50 -34.02 -49.55
N LEU A 22 -20.54 -34.31 -48.25
CA LEU A 22 -20.81 -33.35 -47.20
C LEU A 22 -19.46 -32.84 -46.70
N THR A 23 -19.05 -31.67 -47.18
CA THR A 23 -18.01 -30.85 -46.55
C THR A 23 -18.56 -30.30 -45.24
N ALA A 24 -18.33 -31.03 -44.16
CA ALA A 24 -18.53 -30.47 -42.80
C ALA A 24 -17.44 -29.46 -42.55
N LEU A 25 -17.77 -28.14 -42.67
CA LEU A 25 -16.97 -27.06 -42.12
C LEU A 25 -16.98 -27.23 -40.59
N ALA A 26 -15.94 -27.88 -40.06
CA ALA A 26 -15.67 -27.82 -38.62
C ALA A 26 -15.23 -26.39 -38.30
N ALA A 27 -16.20 -25.56 -37.92
CA ALA A 27 -15.93 -24.30 -37.24
C ALA A 27 -15.31 -24.65 -35.87
N THR A 28 -13.98 -24.79 -35.83
CA THR A 28 -13.24 -24.82 -34.59
C THR A 28 -13.38 -23.43 -33.96
N GLY A 29 -14.46 -23.27 -33.19
CA GLY A 29 -14.55 -22.17 -32.23
C GLY A 29 -13.39 -22.30 -31.26
N VAL A 30 -12.31 -21.60 -31.50
CA VAL A 30 -11.27 -21.36 -30.52
C VAL A 30 -11.94 -20.53 -29.45
N ASN A 31 -12.59 -21.19 -28.48
CA ASN A 31 -12.88 -20.59 -27.21
C ASN A 31 -11.52 -20.25 -26.60
N ALA A 32 -11.03 -19.05 -26.88
CA ALA A 32 -9.97 -18.44 -26.07
C ALA A 32 -10.57 -18.35 -24.66
N LEU A 33 -10.33 -19.37 -23.85
CA LEU A 33 -10.53 -19.29 -22.41
C LEU A 33 -9.72 -18.06 -21.97
N ALA A 34 -10.41 -16.96 -21.67
CA ALA A 34 -9.78 -15.77 -21.16
C ALA A 34 -9.01 -16.21 -19.91
N GLN A 35 -7.70 -16.32 -20.04
CA GLN A 35 -6.84 -16.79 -18.97
C GLN A 35 -7.06 -15.86 -17.77
N ALA A 36 -7.50 -16.41 -16.65
CA ALA A 36 -7.79 -15.61 -15.45
C ALA A 36 -6.55 -14.80 -15.09
N LYS A 37 -6.73 -13.49 -14.91
CA LYS A 37 -5.62 -12.61 -14.55
C LYS A 37 -5.03 -13.05 -13.21
N PRO A 38 -3.71 -12.98 -13.06
CA PRO A 38 -3.04 -13.37 -11.81
C PRO A 38 -3.44 -12.44 -10.65
N THR A 39 -3.48 -12.98 -9.43
CA THR A 39 -3.72 -12.19 -8.23
C THR A 39 -2.53 -11.28 -7.94
N ILE A 40 -2.81 -10.01 -7.68
CA ILE A 40 -1.82 -9.01 -7.26
C ILE A 40 -1.79 -8.94 -5.74
N LYS A 41 -0.62 -9.16 -5.15
CA LYS A 41 -0.40 -9.10 -3.70
C LYS A 41 0.22 -7.77 -3.31
N ILE A 42 -0.49 -6.99 -2.50
CA ILE A 42 -0.05 -5.67 -2.06
C ILE A 42 0.25 -5.72 -0.56
N GLY A 43 1.50 -5.47 -0.17
CA GLY A 43 1.88 -5.31 1.21
C GLY A 43 1.62 -3.87 1.70
N PHE A 44 1.12 -3.73 2.93
CA PHE A 44 0.86 -2.42 3.53
C PHE A 44 0.96 -2.48 5.06
N VAL A 45 1.05 -1.31 5.70
CA VAL A 45 1.06 -1.20 7.17
C VAL A 45 -0.31 -0.74 7.63
N ASP A 46 -1.06 -1.64 8.25
CA ASP A 46 -2.46 -1.41 8.66
C ASP A 46 -2.62 -0.30 9.73
N GLY A 47 -1.57 -0.07 10.53
CA GLY A 47 -1.55 1.00 11.54
C GLY A 47 -1.26 2.41 11.00
N TRP A 48 -0.96 2.58 9.71
CA TRP A 48 -0.63 3.87 9.09
C TRP A 48 -1.76 4.33 8.17
N SER A 49 -2.38 5.45 8.50
CA SER A 49 -3.58 5.94 7.81
C SER A 49 -3.37 6.21 6.32
N ASP A 50 -2.21 6.72 5.94
CA ASP A 50 -1.80 6.94 4.55
C ASP A 50 -1.60 5.62 3.79
N SER A 51 -0.92 4.65 4.42
CA SER A 51 -0.70 3.31 3.87
C SER A 51 -2.03 2.60 3.60
N VAL A 52 -2.96 2.66 4.55
CA VAL A 52 -4.32 2.10 4.43
C VAL A 52 -5.08 2.78 3.30
N ALA A 53 -5.15 4.12 3.29
CA ALA A 53 -5.90 4.88 2.28
C ALA A 53 -5.38 4.60 0.87
N THR A 54 -4.06 4.72 0.67
CA THR A 54 -3.41 4.54 -0.63
C THR A 54 -3.58 3.11 -1.15
N THR A 55 -3.35 2.12 -0.27
CA THR A 55 -3.45 0.71 -0.66
C THR A 55 -4.86 0.31 -1.02
N HIS A 56 -5.86 0.71 -0.24
CA HIS A 56 -7.25 0.37 -0.53
C HIS A 56 -7.77 1.05 -1.80
N LEU A 57 -7.37 2.31 -2.07
CA LEU A 57 -7.72 2.96 -3.33
C LEU A 57 -7.09 2.27 -4.53
N ALA A 58 -5.77 2.02 -4.50
CA ALA A 58 -5.08 1.33 -5.58
C ALA A 58 -5.67 -0.06 -5.83
N ALA A 59 -5.96 -0.82 -4.77
CA ALA A 59 -6.60 -2.13 -4.86
C ALA A 59 -7.98 -2.07 -5.51
N SER A 60 -8.80 -1.08 -5.15
CA SER A 60 -10.14 -0.90 -5.75
C SER A 60 -10.04 -0.53 -7.23
N ILE A 61 -9.09 0.31 -7.63
CA ILE A 61 -8.81 0.63 -9.03
C ILE A 61 -8.33 -0.61 -9.80
N ILE A 62 -7.36 -1.33 -9.26
CA ILE A 62 -6.80 -2.54 -9.89
C ILE A 62 -7.89 -3.60 -10.11
N ARG A 63 -8.78 -3.80 -9.12
CA ARG A 63 -9.90 -4.73 -9.26
C ARG A 63 -10.93 -4.26 -10.28
N SER A 64 -11.43 -3.05 -10.14
CA SER A 64 -12.61 -2.58 -10.89
C SER A 64 -12.28 -2.05 -12.28
N LYS A 65 -11.11 -1.44 -12.49
CA LYS A 65 -10.72 -0.84 -13.77
C LYS A 65 -9.75 -1.70 -14.57
N LEU A 66 -8.83 -2.38 -13.88
CA LEU A 66 -7.84 -3.22 -14.56
C LEU A 66 -8.21 -4.70 -14.56
N GLY A 67 -9.20 -5.12 -13.75
CA GLY A 67 -9.75 -6.48 -13.73
C GLY A 67 -8.79 -7.53 -13.16
N TYR A 68 -7.83 -7.17 -12.30
CA TYR A 68 -6.98 -8.12 -11.59
C TYR A 68 -7.54 -8.42 -10.19
N PRO A 69 -7.59 -9.68 -9.76
CA PRO A 69 -7.80 -10.01 -8.35
C PRO A 69 -6.68 -9.39 -7.49
N VAL A 70 -7.02 -8.90 -6.30
CA VAL A 70 -6.04 -8.28 -5.38
C VAL A 70 -6.16 -8.91 -4.01
N GLU A 71 -5.02 -9.28 -3.45
CA GLU A 71 -4.85 -9.69 -2.06
C GLU A 71 -4.11 -8.59 -1.31
N LEU A 72 -4.67 -8.12 -0.19
CA LEU A 72 -4.06 -7.14 0.69
C LEU A 72 -3.42 -7.85 1.88
N VAL A 73 -2.14 -7.58 2.13
CA VAL A 73 -1.36 -8.27 3.16
C VAL A 73 -0.85 -7.23 4.17
N PRO A 74 -1.48 -7.15 5.37
CA PRO A 74 -1.03 -6.23 6.42
C PRO A 74 0.25 -6.77 7.08
N LEU A 75 1.29 -5.95 7.15
CA LEU A 75 2.61 -6.34 7.64
C LEU A 75 3.31 -5.16 8.33
N ALA A 76 4.27 -5.45 9.20
CA ALA A 76 5.22 -4.44 9.65
C ALA A 76 6.14 -3.99 8.49
N ALA A 77 6.60 -2.74 8.52
CA ALA A 77 7.35 -2.12 7.42
C ALA A 77 8.55 -2.96 6.94
N GLY A 78 9.37 -3.48 7.84
CA GLY A 78 10.53 -4.31 7.46
C GLY A 78 10.16 -5.62 6.78
N ILE A 79 9.07 -6.27 7.23
CA ILE A 79 8.57 -7.52 6.61
C ILE A 79 7.93 -7.21 5.24
N MET A 80 7.23 -6.10 5.12
CA MET A 80 6.67 -5.61 3.86
C MET A 80 7.77 -5.41 2.81
N TRP A 81 8.85 -4.70 3.13
CA TRP A 81 9.99 -4.50 2.24
C TRP A 81 10.65 -5.82 1.84
N GLN A 82 10.86 -6.72 2.82
CA GLN A 82 11.42 -8.06 2.56
C GLN A 82 10.51 -8.88 1.64
N GLY A 83 9.20 -8.82 1.85
CA GLY A 83 8.21 -9.54 1.03
C GLY A 83 8.24 -9.08 -0.44
N VAL A 84 8.33 -7.77 -0.69
CA VAL A 84 8.48 -7.25 -2.05
C VAL A 84 9.82 -7.68 -2.66
N ALA A 85 10.91 -7.59 -1.91
CA ALA A 85 12.23 -7.96 -2.39
C ALA A 85 12.35 -9.46 -2.74
N ARG A 86 11.61 -10.33 -2.05
CA ARG A 86 11.61 -11.79 -2.29
C ARG A 86 10.60 -12.23 -3.35
N GLY A 87 9.65 -11.37 -3.71
CA GLY A 87 8.55 -11.70 -4.61
C GLY A 87 7.38 -12.42 -3.92
N ASP A 88 7.37 -12.48 -2.58
CA ASP A 88 6.22 -12.95 -1.80
C ASP A 88 5.04 -11.97 -1.91
N LEU A 89 5.37 -10.69 -2.13
CA LEU A 89 4.48 -9.58 -2.47
C LEU A 89 4.86 -9.03 -3.85
N ASP A 90 3.88 -8.57 -4.60
CA ASP A 90 4.11 -7.93 -5.89
C ASP A 90 4.54 -6.47 -5.75
N MET A 91 3.99 -5.77 -4.74
CA MET A 91 4.25 -4.34 -4.56
C MET A 91 3.89 -3.84 -3.17
N THR A 92 4.35 -2.63 -2.89
CA THR A 92 3.86 -1.74 -1.83
C THR A 92 3.74 -0.31 -2.34
N LEU A 93 2.83 0.47 -1.75
CA LEU A 93 2.66 1.90 -2.03
C LEU A 93 3.05 2.76 -0.81
N SER A 94 3.85 2.21 0.10
CA SER A 94 4.18 2.82 1.39
C SER A 94 5.70 2.90 1.62
N ALA A 95 6.46 3.17 0.56
CA ALA A 95 7.91 3.34 0.64
C ALA A 95 8.26 4.82 0.86
N TRP A 96 8.62 5.19 2.07
CA TRP A 96 8.98 6.56 2.47
C TRP A 96 10.45 6.85 2.17
N LEU A 97 10.72 7.66 1.17
CA LEU A 97 12.06 7.91 0.64
C LEU A 97 12.33 9.43 0.48
N PRO A 98 13.60 9.84 0.55
CA PRO A 98 14.81 9.01 0.65
C PRO A 98 15.23 8.67 2.10
N VAL A 99 14.70 9.31 3.14
CA VAL A 99 15.27 9.31 4.49
C VAL A 99 14.67 8.23 5.40
N THR A 100 13.34 8.17 5.49
CA THR A 100 12.64 7.31 6.48
C THR A 100 12.91 5.83 6.26
N HIS A 101 12.88 5.37 5.02
CA HIS A 101 13.11 3.97 4.65
C HIS A 101 14.47 3.73 3.96
N GLU A 102 15.45 4.65 4.10
CA GLU A 102 16.79 4.54 3.54
C GLU A 102 17.44 3.17 3.82
N ALA A 103 17.39 2.71 5.07
CA ALA A 103 17.98 1.44 5.47
C ALA A 103 17.34 0.25 4.77
N TYR A 104 16.02 0.28 4.56
CA TYR A 104 15.32 -0.78 3.81
C TYR A 104 15.70 -0.76 2.35
N LEU A 105 15.70 0.43 1.72
CA LEU A 105 16.08 0.55 0.32
C LEU A 105 17.54 0.10 0.11
N THR A 106 18.45 0.50 0.95
CA THR A 106 19.86 0.08 0.89
C THR A 106 20.02 -1.45 0.91
N ASN A 107 19.24 -2.12 1.76
CA ASN A 107 19.31 -3.58 1.89
C ASN A 107 18.67 -4.32 0.69
N PHE A 108 17.75 -3.70 -0.02
CA PHE A 108 16.94 -4.39 -1.02
C PHE A 108 16.99 -3.75 -2.42
N LYS A 109 17.79 -2.69 -2.65
CA LYS A 109 17.83 -1.89 -3.90
C LYS A 109 17.97 -2.72 -5.18
N ASP A 110 18.74 -3.82 -5.13
CA ASP A 110 18.96 -4.68 -6.29
C ASP A 110 17.83 -5.72 -6.51
N LYS A 111 16.85 -5.77 -5.62
CA LYS A 111 15.75 -6.74 -5.64
C LYS A 111 14.37 -6.11 -5.80
N VAL A 112 14.30 -4.79 -5.77
CA VAL A 112 13.06 -4.04 -5.92
C VAL A 112 13.22 -2.98 -7.02
N GLN A 113 12.10 -2.50 -7.54
CA GLN A 113 12.05 -1.41 -8.50
C GLN A 113 11.17 -0.30 -7.97
N ILE A 114 11.71 0.90 -7.85
CA ILE A 114 10.95 2.12 -7.56
C ILE A 114 10.24 2.53 -8.85
N ILE A 115 8.93 2.75 -8.78
CA ILE A 115 8.12 3.19 -9.92
C ILE A 115 8.01 4.71 -9.95
N GLY A 116 7.88 5.34 -8.77
CA GLY A 116 7.79 6.77 -8.62
C GLY A 116 6.93 7.16 -7.41
N ALA A 117 6.96 8.47 -7.12
CA ALA A 117 6.22 9.02 -5.99
C ALA A 117 4.71 8.97 -6.22
N ASN A 118 4.01 8.27 -5.32
CA ASN A 118 2.55 8.32 -5.27
C ASN A 118 2.05 9.44 -4.35
N TYR A 119 2.89 9.97 -3.47
CA TYR A 119 2.63 11.17 -2.67
C TYR A 119 3.90 12.00 -2.54
N PRO A 120 4.01 13.18 -3.16
CA PRO A 120 5.09 14.15 -2.93
C PRO A 120 4.78 15.00 -1.68
N GLY A 121 5.79 15.59 -1.07
CA GLY A 121 5.64 16.47 0.07
C GLY A 121 5.41 15.76 1.39
N ALA A 122 5.90 14.52 1.52
CA ALA A 122 5.86 13.76 2.76
C ALA A 122 6.87 14.33 3.77
N LYS A 123 6.55 14.26 5.06
CA LYS A 123 7.41 14.73 6.14
C LYS A 123 7.20 13.89 7.38
N ILE A 124 8.28 13.62 8.10
CA ILE A 124 8.25 13.00 9.43
C ILE A 124 8.85 13.93 10.49
N GLY A 125 8.59 13.68 11.76
CA GLY A 125 9.17 14.41 12.88
C GLY A 125 8.45 14.16 14.19
N LEU A 126 8.82 14.91 15.24
CA LEU A 126 8.01 15.00 16.44
C LEU A 126 6.96 16.09 16.25
N ILE A 127 5.72 15.77 16.59
CA ILE A 127 4.61 16.72 16.59
C ILE A 127 4.08 16.93 17.99
N VAL A 128 3.58 18.15 18.20
CA VAL A 128 2.97 18.59 19.46
C VAL A 128 1.71 19.40 19.14
N PRO A 129 0.73 19.48 20.07
CA PRO A 129 -0.34 20.47 19.99
C PRO A 129 0.19 21.91 19.95
N ASP A 130 -0.48 22.79 19.23
CA ASP A 130 -0.07 24.21 19.06
C ASP A 130 0.10 24.97 20.36
N TYR A 131 -0.67 24.63 21.40
CA TYR A 131 -0.59 25.26 22.73
C TYR A 131 0.65 24.88 23.55
N VAL A 132 1.41 23.87 23.10
CA VAL A 132 2.64 23.45 23.79
C VAL A 132 3.74 24.50 23.65
N LYS A 133 4.48 24.77 24.71
CA LYS A 133 5.50 25.83 24.73
C LYS A 133 6.78 25.46 23.98
N ALA A 134 7.20 24.17 24.05
CA ALA A 134 8.39 23.72 23.33
C ALA A 134 8.24 23.94 21.82
N THR A 135 9.20 24.59 21.18
CA THR A 135 9.15 24.94 19.76
C THR A 135 10.13 24.15 18.91
N SER A 136 11.13 23.55 19.53
CA SER A 136 12.22 22.85 18.88
C SER A 136 12.63 21.61 19.65
N LEU A 137 13.25 20.66 18.96
CA LEU A 137 13.93 19.53 19.61
C LEU A 137 15.05 20.02 20.55
N ALA A 138 15.67 21.12 20.20
CA ALA A 138 16.77 21.68 21.01
C ALA A 138 16.32 22.21 22.39
N ASP A 139 15.06 22.61 22.53
CA ASP A 139 14.53 23.14 23.79
C ASP A 139 13.69 22.15 24.61
N LEU A 140 13.45 20.92 24.06
CA LEU A 140 12.54 19.91 24.62
C LEU A 140 12.91 19.53 26.08
N ASN A 141 14.19 19.46 26.42
CA ASN A 141 14.62 19.15 27.80
C ASN A 141 14.15 20.17 28.83
N ASN A 142 13.97 21.44 28.43
CA ASN A 142 13.47 22.49 29.32
C ASN A 142 12.01 22.27 29.75
N PHE A 143 11.28 21.50 28.96
CA PHE A 143 9.85 21.21 29.13
C PHE A 143 9.56 19.72 29.37
N ARG A 144 10.60 18.88 29.56
CA ARG A 144 10.42 17.42 29.60
C ARG A 144 9.42 16.93 30.64
N ALA A 145 9.32 17.65 31.78
CA ALA A 145 8.36 17.32 32.83
C ALA A 145 6.89 17.48 32.37
N ASP A 146 6.62 18.48 31.50
CA ASP A 146 5.28 18.72 30.94
C ASP A 146 4.84 17.53 30.04
N PHE A 147 5.80 16.77 29.51
CA PHE A 147 5.59 15.59 28.68
C PHE A 147 5.70 14.25 29.45
N ASP A 148 5.71 14.28 30.79
CA ASP A 148 5.97 13.09 31.62
C ASP A 148 7.31 12.38 31.25
N ASN A 149 8.31 13.11 30.79
CA ASN A 149 9.62 12.64 30.30
C ASN A 149 9.50 11.58 29.19
N ARG A 150 8.46 11.63 28.34
CA ARG A 150 8.20 10.63 27.30
C ARG A 150 7.82 11.24 25.96
N ILE A 151 8.15 10.50 24.91
CA ILE A 151 7.68 10.69 23.54
C ILE A 151 6.87 9.45 23.19
N VAL A 152 5.64 9.62 22.74
CA VAL A 152 4.79 8.49 22.33
C VAL A 152 5.04 8.22 20.86
N GLY A 153 5.51 7.03 20.57
CA GLY A 153 5.81 6.58 19.23
C GLY A 153 4.80 5.59 18.67
N ILE A 154 5.15 5.03 17.53
CA ILE A 154 4.41 3.98 16.84
C ILE A 154 5.17 2.65 16.89
N ASP A 155 4.99 1.78 15.90
CA ASP A 155 5.67 0.49 15.80
C ASP A 155 7.20 0.65 15.84
N ALA A 156 7.88 -0.10 16.68
CA ALA A 156 9.33 -0.01 16.87
C ALA A 156 10.16 -0.16 15.57
N GLY A 157 9.63 -0.87 14.57
CA GLY A 157 10.25 -1.04 13.26
C GLY A 157 10.02 0.11 12.28
N ALA A 158 9.21 1.11 12.62
CA ALA A 158 8.96 2.24 11.73
C ALA A 158 10.20 3.15 11.59
N GLY A 159 10.41 3.70 10.39
CA GLY A 159 11.56 4.58 10.13
C GLY A 159 11.56 5.83 11.01
N VAL A 160 10.40 6.45 11.27
CA VAL A 160 10.27 7.60 12.16
C VAL A 160 10.72 7.28 13.60
N MET A 161 10.56 6.04 14.07
CA MET A 161 11.05 5.62 15.38
C MET A 161 12.57 5.63 15.43
N LYS A 162 13.24 5.07 14.41
CA LYS A 162 14.71 5.12 14.30
C LYS A 162 15.24 6.54 14.25
N LYS A 163 14.61 7.41 13.44
CA LYS A 163 14.96 8.83 13.39
C LYS A 163 14.73 9.56 14.73
N THR A 164 13.70 9.16 15.49
CA THR A 164 13.47 9.68 16.82
C THR A 164 14.56 9.23 17.82
N GLU A 165 15.01 7.97 17.74
CA GLU A 165 16.15 7.49 18.53
C GLU A 165 17.44 8.23 18.19
N GLU A 166 17.68 8.50 16.91
CA GLU A 166 18.82 9.33 16.46
C GLU A 166 18.68 10.76 16.99
N ALA A 167 17.49 11.35 16.93
CA ALA A 167 17.22 12.69 17.46
C ALA A 167 17.43 12.76 18.98
N ILE A 168 16.96 11.79 19.74
CA ILE A 168 17.18 11.71 21.20
C ILE A 168 18.69 11.77 21.50
N LYS A 169 19.50 10.99 20.80
CA LYS A 169 20.97 10.99 20.96
C LYS A 169 21.58 12.31 20.53
N ALA A 170 21.21 12.80 19.35
CA ALA A 170 21.81 13.99 18.75
C ALA A 170 21.54 15.27 19.57
N TYR A 171 20.36 15.40 20.16
CA TYR A 171 19.96 16.54 21.01
C TYR A 171 20.20 16.30 22.50
N GLY A 172 20.64 15.11 22.91
CA GLY A 172 20.82 14.77 24.34
C GLY A 172 19.51 14.83 25.11
N LEU A 173 18.41 14.35 24.50
CA LEU A 173 17.09 14.42 25.13
C LEU A 173 17.00 13.43 26.30
N GLU A 174 16.61 13.95 27.46
CA GLU A 174 16.35 13.17 28.67
C GLU A 174 14.89 12.67 28.70
N MET A 175 14.44 12.16 27.56
CA MET A 175 13.08 11.65 27.35
C MET A 175 13.11 10.22 26.81
N ARG A 176 12.11 9.42 27.19
CA ARG A 176 11.99 8.03 26.74
C ARG A 176 11.06 7.96 25.54
N LEU A 177 11.50 7.33 24.47
CA LEU A 177 10.63 6.94 23.36
C LEU A 177 9.86 5.68 23.74
N LEU A 178 8.53 5.77 23.72
CA LEU A 178 7.64 4.65 24.05
C LEU A 178 7.05 4.09 22.75
N PRO A 179 7.45 2.88 22.34
CA PRO A 179 6.82 2.22 21.20
C PRO A 179 5.35 1.89 21.48
N SER A 180 4.50 2.04 20.48
CA SER A 180 3.09 1.62 20.53
C SER A 180 2.60 1.17 19.14
N SER A 181 1.46 1.61 18.70
CA SER A 181 0.97 1.50 17.33
C SER A 181 0.41 2.84 16.86
N GLY A 182 0.25 3.05 15.56
CA GLY A 182 -0.35 4.28 15.03
C GLY A 182 -1.68 4.64 15.71
N PRO A 183 -2.66 3.73 15.78
CA PRO A 183 -3.93 3.97 16.49
C PRO A 183 -3.77 4.26 17.99
N ALA A 184 -2.86 3.56 18.68
CA ALA A 184 -2.64 3.79 20.12
C ALA A 184 -2.00 5.16 20.38
N MET A 185 -1.00 5.54 19.59
CA MET A 185 -0.39 6.88 19.64
C MET A 185 -1.43 7.98 19.40
N ALA A 186 -2.28 7.82 18.38
CA ALA A 186 -3.34 8.77 18.06
C ALA A 186 -4.40 8.87 19.19
N ALA A 187 -4.73 7.77 19.85
CA ALA A 187 -5.63 7.78 21.00
C ALA A 187 -5.02 8.50 22.23
N GLU A 188 -3.71 8.35 22.46
CA GLU A 188 -3.02 9.12 23.50
C GLU A 188 -2.97 10.62 23.17
N LEU A 189 -2.71 10.97 21.92
CA LEU A 189 -2.77 12.35 21.45
C LEU A 189 -4.17 12.95 21.66
N ASP A 190 -5.25 12.25 21.27
CA ASP A 190 -6.62 12.71 21.46
C ASP A 190 -6.93 12.99 22.94
N ARG A 191 -6.53 12.07 23.82
CA ARG A 191 -6.73 12.20 25.27
C ARG A 191 -6.01 13.42 25.84
N ALA A 192 -4.73 13.59 25.48
CA ALA A 192 -3.92 14.73 25.94
C ALA A 192 -4.47 16.05 25.38
N TYR A 193 -4.82 16.08 24.09
CA TYR A 193 -5.37 17.25 23.42
C TYR A 193 -6.66 17.73 24.08
N ARG A 194 -7.62 16.85 24.35
CA ARG A 194 -8.87 17.18 25.05
C ARG A 194 -8.66 17.65 26.46
N ALA A 195 -7.62 17.15 27.13
CA ALA A 195 -7.25 17.57 28.48
C ALA A 195 -6.36 18.83 28.51
N ASN A 196 -6.06 19.42 27.36
CA ASN A 196 -5.11 20.53 27.20
C ASN A 196 -3.74 20.27 27.87
N LYS A 197 -3.29 19.00 27.82
CA LYS A 197 -1.99 18.55 28.36
C LYS A 197 -0.95 18.48 27.27
N ALA A 198 0.30 18.79 27.61
CA ALA A 198 1.41 18.62 26.69
C ALA A 198 1.62 17.14 26.36
N ILE A 199 1.87 16.87 25.09
CA ILE A 199 2.25 15.56 24.56
C ILE A 199 3.17 15.76 23.36
N ALA A 200 4.22 14.96 23.26
CA ALA A 200 5.05 14.82 22.07
C ALA A 200 4.86 13.44 21.49
N VAL A 201 4.51 13.36 20.21
CA VAL A 201 4.32 12.09 19.50
C VAL A 201 5.14 12.07 18.22
N THR A 202 5.50 10.88 17.75
CA THR A 202 6.00 10.73 16.38
C THR A 202 4.89 11.06 15.41
N GLY A 203 5.20 11.75 14.32
CA GLY A 203 4.18 12.16 13.36
C GLY A 203 4.70 12.25 11.95
N TRP A 204 3.76 12.29 11.02
CA TRP A 204 4.07 12.39 9.59
C TRP A 204 2.94 13.06 8.81
N ILE A 205 3.27 13.60 7.66
CA ILE A 205 2.34 14.08 6.65
C ILE A 205 2.52 13.18 5.40
N PRO A 206 1.41 12.64 4.84
CA PRO A 206 -0.01 12.91 5.15
C PRO A 206 -0.53 12.11 6.35
N HIS A 207 -1.30 12.75 7.21
CA HIS A 207 -2.02 12.11 8.31
C HIS A 207 -3.29 12.90 8.66
N TRP A 208 -4.41 12.22 8.93
CA TRP A 208 -5.69 12.85 9.28
C TRP A 208 -5.64 13.70 10.55
N MET A 209 -4.69 13.45 11.45
CA MET A 209 -4.55 14.18 12.70
C MET A 209 -4.39 15.70 12.51
N PHE A 210 -3.72 16.12 11.43
CA PHE A 210 -3.55 17.55 11.14
C PHE A 210 -4.84 18.23 10.67
N ALA A 211 -5.81 17.49 10.16
CA ALA A 211 -7.14 18.02 9.85
C ALA A 211 -8.04 18.08 11.08
N LYS A 212 -7.81 17.20 12.08
CA LYS A 212 -8.66 17.08 13.27
C LYS A 212 -8.18 17.95 14.42
N TYR A 213 -6.88 18.14 14.57
CA TYR A 213 -6.25 18.89 15.67
C TYR A 213 -5.32 19.98 15.14
N LYS A 214 -5.16 21.06 15.91
CA LYS A 214 -4.12 22.06 15.67
C LYS A 214 -2.79 21.52 16.19
N LEU A 215 -1.99 21.00 15.28
CA LEU A 215 -0.71 20.38 15.55
C LEU A 215 0.40 21.09 14.79
N ARG A 216 1.61 21.00 15.29
CA ARG A 216 2.80 21.44 14.58
C ARG A 216 3.97 20.49 14.80
N PHE A 217 4.88 20.44 13.85
CA PHE A 217 6.18 19.82 14.05
C PHE A 217 7.05 20.69 14.94
N LEU A 218 7.83 20.04 15.79
CA LEU A 218 8.94 20.71 16.46
C LEU A 218 10.04 21.00 15.43
N ALA A 219 10.68 22.16 15.54
CA ALA A 219 11.83 22.48 14.70
C ALA A 219 12.98 21.50 14.96
N ASP A 220 13.66 21.07 13.89
CA ASP A 220 14.80 20.17 13.92
C ASP A 220 16.04 20.87 13.35
N PRO A 221 16.75 21.74 14.10
CA PRO A 221 17.92 22.46 13.59
C PRO A 221 19.08 21.58 13.14
N LYS A 222 19.16 20.33 13.62
CA LYS A 222 20.19 19.38 13.21
C LYS A 222 19.78 18.52 12.01
N ASN A 223 18.55 18.71 11.51
CA ASN A 223 17.99 18.02 10.36
C ASN A 223 18.07 16.48 10.45
N ILE A 224 17.81 15.92 11.64
CA ILE A 224 17.85 14.47 11.88
C ILE A 224 16.72 13.74 11.14
N TYR A 225 15.53 14.37 11.08
CA TYR A 225 14.38 13.83 10.34
C TYR A 225 14.47 14.07 8.83
N GLY A 226 15.50 14.79 8.37
CA GLY A 226 15.66 15.14 6.97
C GLY A 226 14.75 16.28 6.49
N ALA A 227 14.82 16.55 5.20
CA ALA A 227 13.95 17.50 4.54
C ALA A 227 12.60 16.84 4.16
N GLU A 228 11.86 17.48 3.27
CA GLU A 228 10.67 16.89 2.65
C GLU A 228 11.03 15.62 1.88
N GLU A 229 10.18 14.61 2.05
CA GLU A 229 10.29 13.30 1.41
C GLU A 229 9.11 13.08 0.44
N HIS A 230 9.06 11.87 -0.10
CA HIS A 230 7.93 11.36 -0.87
C HIS A 230 7.62 9.92 -0.47
N VAL A 231 6.37 9.51 -0.70
CA VAL A 231 5.98 8.10 -0.58
C VAL A 231 5.96 7.50 -1.98
N ASP A 232 6.71 6.41 -2.18
CA ASP A 232 6.85 5.76 -3.47
C ASP A 232 6.03 4.48 -3.58
N SER A 233 5.64 4.19 -4.82
CA SER A 233 5.23 2.86 -5.26
C SER A 233 6.48 2.05 -5.59
N VAL A 234 6.66 0.92 -4.90
CA VAL A 234 7.79 0.00 -5.07
C VAL A 234 7.27 -1.38 -5.41
N ILE A 235 7.86 -2.01 -6.43
CA ILE A 235 7.43 -3.32 -6.93
C ILE A 235 8.55 -4.36 -6.87
N ASN A 236 8.17 -5.63 -6.82
CA ASN A 236 9.05 -6.70 -7.27
C ASN A 236 9.19 -6.61 -8.80
N PRO A 237 10.41 -6.69 -9.38
CA PRO A 237 10.61 -6.60 -10.83
C PRO A 237 9.79 -7.60 -11.66
N GLY A 238 9.43 -8.76 -11.08
CA GLY A 238 8.57 -9.76 -11.71
C GLY A 238 7.17 -9.25 -12.06
N LEU A 239 6.69 -8.20 -11.40
CA LEU A 239 5.40 -7.59 -11.69
C LEU A 239 5.33 -7.00 -13.12
N ASN A 240 6.46 -6.56 -13.69
CA ASN A 240 6.50 -6.03 -15.05
C ASN A 240 5.97 -7.04 -16.08
N ALA A 241 6.32 -8.31 -15.94
CA ALA A 241 5.84 -9.37 -16.81
C ALA A 241 4.45 -9.90 -16.36
N LYS A 242 4.23 -10.00 -15.04
CA LYS A 242 3.01 -10.55 -14.45
C LYS A 242 1.76 -9.68 -14.73
N ALA A 243 1.89 -8.36 -14.64
CA ALA A 243 0.78 -7.42 -14.79
C ALA A 243 1.22 -6.04 -15.32
N PRO A 244 1.62 -5.93 -16.60
CA PRO A 244 2.12 -4.68 -17.17
C PRO A 244 1.12 -3.52 -17.08
N ALA A 245 -0.19 -3.79 -17.13
CA ALA A 245 -1.22 -2.76 -16.96
C ALA A 245 -1.23 -2.18 -15.53
N VAL A 246 -0.94 -2.98 -14.51
CA VAL A 246 -0.79 -2.49 -13.13
C VAL A 246 0.43 -1.58 -13.01
N VAL A 247 1.54 -1.96 -13.63
CA VAL A 247 2.76 -1.11 -13.63
C VAL A 247 2.52 0.21 -14.37
N ALA A 248 1.78 0.19 -15.49
CA ALA A 248 1.40 1.41 -16.22
C ALA A 248 0.52 2.33 -15.36
N PHE A 249 -0.43 1.77 -14.63
CA PHE A 249 -1.24 2.51 -13.65
C PHE A 249 -0.35 3.14 -12.56
N LEU A 250 0.54 2.38 -11.93
CA LEU A 250 1.40 2.86 -10.84
C LEU A 250 2.29 4.04 -11.27
N LYS A 251 2.73 4.09 -12.52
CA LYS A 251 3.53 5.20 -13.06
C LYS A 251 2.76 6.52 -13.14
N LYS A 252 1.43 6.46 -13.18
CA LYS A 252 0.56 7.64 -13.26
C LYS A 252 -0.09 7.97 -11.91
N PHE A 253 -0.14 6.99 -11.02
CA PHE A 253 -0.83 7.09 -9.74
C PHE A 253 -0.09 8.04 -8.79
N SER A 254 -0.71 9.16 -8.49
CA SER A 254 -0.18 10.15 -7.55
C SER A 254 -1.32 10.90 -6.87
N TRP A 255 -1.24 11.01 -5.55
CA TRP A 255 -2.16 11.76 -4.72
C TRP A 255 -1.85 13.25 -4.68
N LYS A 256 -2.91 14.05 -4.51
CA LYS A 256 -2.80 15.39 -3.93
C LYS A 256 -3.14 15.33 -2.44
N PRO A 257 -2.62 16.28 -1.61
CA PRO A 257 -2.85 16.27 -0.16
C PRO A 257 -4.32 16.20 0.24
N GLU A 258 -5.19 16.95 -0.44
CA GLU A 258 -6.63 16.98 -0.19
C GLU A 258 -7.32 15.68 -0.58
N GLU A 259 -6.83 14.98 -1.60
CA GLU A 259 -7.39 13.73 -2.10
C GLU A 259 -7.21 12.60 -1.08
N ILE A 260 -5.98 12.34 -0.64
CA ILE A 260 -5.69 11.30 0.37
C ILE A 260 -6.29 11.66 1.73
N GLY A 261 -6.29 12.97 2.08
CA GLY A 261 -6.89 13.48 3.30
C GLY A 261 -8.37 13.11 3.43
N ALA A 262 -9.12 13.23 2.34
CA ALA A 262 -10.54 12.89 2.32
C ALA A 262 -10.79 11.38 2.63
N VAL A 263 -9.99 10.49 2.05
CA VAL A 263 -10.10 9.04 2.30
C VAL A 263 -9.71 8.71 3.74
N MET A 264 -8.60 9.26 4.23
CA MET A 264 -8.15 9.04 5.63
C MET A 264 -9.19 9.51 6.64
N LEU A 265 -9.79 10.70 6.45
CA LEU A 265 -10.85 11.22 7.34
C LEU A 265 -12.11 10.37 7.30
N ALA A 266 -12.50 9.84 6.15
CA ALA A 266 -13.65 8.94 6.04
C ALA A 266 -13.41 7.63 6.85
N VAL A 267 -12.19 7.09 6.77
CA VAL A 267 -11.81 5.89 7.55
C VAL A 267 -11.79 6.19 9.04
N GLU A 268 -11.18 7.31 9.47
CA GLU A 268 -11.19 7.76 10.87
C GLU A 268 -12.62 7.99 11.40
N GLY A 269 -13.52 8.45 10.52
CA GLY A 269 -14.95 8.62 10.82
C GLY A 269 -15.74 7.31 10.88
N GLY A 270 -15.09 6.14 10.77
CA GLY A 270 -15.67 4.81 10.92
C GLY A 270 -16.07 4.11 9.61
N SER A 271 -15.77 4.69 8.46
CA SER A 271 -15.94 3.98 7.18
C SER A 271 -14.93 2.84 7.04
N LYS A 272 -15.36 1.71 6.49
CA LYS A 272 -14.42 0.65 6.11
C LYS A 272 -13.48 1.18 5.01
N PRO A 273 -12.17 0.91 5.06
CA PRO A 273 -11.19 1.46 4.10
C PRO A 273 -11.55 1.21 2.63
N ALA A 274 -12.02 0.01 2.29
CA ALA A 274 -12.47 -0.30 0.95
C ALA A 274 -13.68 0.56 0.52
N ALA A 275 -14.67 0.74 1.40
CA ALA A 275 -15.85 1.56 1.10
C ALA A 275 -15.50 3.05 0.96
N ALA A 276 -14.58 3.57 1.78
CA ALA A 276 -14.08 4.94 1.65
C ALA A 276 -13.36 5.15 0.30
N ALA A 277 -12.53 4.18 -0.11
CA ALA A 277 -11.85 4.20 -1.39
C ALA A 277 -12.82 4.14 -2.58
N GLU A 278 -13.80 3.24 -2.55
CA GLU A 278 -14.81 3.09 -3.61
C GLU A 278 -15.69 4.34 -3.74
N LYS A 279 -16.09 4.93 -2.60
CA LYS A 279 -16.82 6.21 -2.61
C LYS A 279 -15.96 7.31 -3.24
N TRP A 280 -14.72 7.46 -2.83
CA TRP A 280 -13.83 8.46 -3.41
C TRP A 280 -13.66 8.28 -4.92
N MET A 281 -13.50 7.03 -5.39
CA MET A 281 -13.42 6.71 -6.83
C MET A 281 -14.68 7.13 -7.58
N ALA A 282 -15.86 6.92 -7.00
CA ALA A 282 -17.13 7.28 -7.61
C ALA A 282 -17.27 8.82 -7.73
N ASP A 283 -16.81 9.55 -6.72
CA ASP A 283 -16.84 11.00 -6.68
C ASP A 283 -15.74 11.66 -7.58
N ASN A 284 -14.68 10.89 -7.95
CA ASN A 284 -13.50 11.40 -8.65
C ASN A 284 -13.19 10.62 -9.93
N THR A 285 -14.19 10.33 -10.74
CA THR A 285 -14.06 9.47 -11.94
C THR A 285 -13.07 9.99 -12.98
N ALA A 286 -12.96 11.31 -13.16
CA ALA A 286 -11.99 11.94 -14.07
C ALA A 286 -10.56 11.61 -13.61
N ARG A 287 -10.28 11.77 -12.31
CA ARG A 287 -8.95 11.49 -11.73
C ARG A 287 -8.58 10.02 -11.88
N VAL A 288 -9.52 9.12 -11.64
CA VAL A 288 -9.32 7.67 -11.83
C VAL A 288 -9.03 7.35 -13.30
N SER A 289 -9.72 8.03 -14.24
CA SER A 289 -9.48 7.85 -15.68
C SER A 289 -8.08 8.32 -16.11
N GLU A 290 -7.56 9.43 -15.55
CA GLU A 290 -6.18 9.89 -15.79
C GLU A 290 -5.14 8.83 -15.43
N TRP A 291 -5.36 8.11 -14.33
CA TRP A 291 -4.43 7.06 -13.88
C TRP A 291 -4.54 5.75 -14.66
N THR A 292 -5.71 5.48 -15.27
CA THR A 292 -5.99 4.17 -15.91
C THR A 292 -6.04 4.21 -17.44
N SER A 293 -5.92 5.40 -18.05
CA SER A 293 -5.91 5.60 -19.51
C SER A 293 -4.57 5.19 -20.16
#